data_0b8c64763a4998f216056762c0bc6ee9
#
_entry.id   0b8c64763a4998f216056762c0bc6ee9
#
_cell.length_a   1.000
_cell.length_b   1.000
_cell.length_c   1.000
_cell.angle_alpha   90.00
_cell.angle_beta   90.00
_cell.angle_gamma   90.00
#
_symmetry.space_group_name_H-M   'P 1'
#
loop_
_entity.id
_entity.type
_entity.pdbx_description
1 polymer ?
#
loop_
_entity_poly.entity_id
_entity_poly.type
_entity_poly.pdbx_seq_one_letter_code
_entity_poly.pdbx_strand_id
1 'polypeptide(L)'
;MKIRFDTWFFVARAPEGAEAKPDDEECVDARWLRPAAALDEFRRDELTLVFPTIKHLEQLARFESVADAMETARARDVRPVQPRVVLDGDAARVLMPGEPGYED
;
A
#
# COMPACT_ATOMS: atom_id res chain seq x y z
N MET A 1 -20.30 -16.03 -2.64
CA MET A 1 -18.93 -16.58 -2.57
C MET A 1 -17.94 -15.46 -2.53
N LYS A 2 -17.03 -15.52 -1.57
CA LYS A 2 -15.99 -14.50 -1.47
C LYS A 2 -14.77 -14.95 -2.26
N ILE A 3 -14.25 -14.08 -3.10
CA ILE A 3 -13.00 -14.31 -3.81
C ILE A 3 -11.87 -13.76 -2.96
N ARG A 4 -10.86 -14.57 -2.73
CA ARG A 4 -9.68 -14.19 -1.98
C ARG A 4 -8.45 -14.35 -2.86
N PHE A 5 -7.53 -13.40 -2.75
CA PHE A 5 -6.25 -13.47 -3.42
C PHE A 5 -5.16 -13.58 -2.37
N ASP A 6 -4.25 -14.54 -2.56
CA ASP A 6 -3.04 -14.66 -1.75
C ASP A 6 -1.91 -14.03 -2.53
N THR A 7 -1.56 -12.80 -2.16
CA THR A 7 -0.59 -12.00 -2.90
C THR A 7 0.59 -11.67 -2.01
N TRP A 8 1.80 -11.95 -2.51
CA TRP A 8 3.04 -11.59 -1.86
C TRP A 8 3.54 -10.26 -2.43
N PHE A 9 3.83 -9.32 -1.54
CA PHE A 9 4.36 -8.01 -1.92
C PHE A 9 5.81 -7.92 -1.50
N PHE A 10 6.65 -7.43 -2.40
CA PHE A 10 8.08 -7.32 -2.17
C PHE A 10 8.53 -5.88 -2.31
N VAL A 11 9.54 -5.49 -1.54
CA VAL A 11 10.24 -4.23 -1.74
C VAL A 11 11.63 -4.52 -2.29
N ALA A 12 12.10 -3.65 -3.17
CA ALA A 12 13.41 -3.76 -3.76
C ALA A 12 14.00 -2.37 -3.96
N ARG A 13 15.32 -2.27 -3.85
CA ARG A 13 16.02 -1.03 -4.15
C ARG A 13 16.08 -0.86 -5.67
N ALA A 14 15.58 0.26 -6.18
CA ALA A 14 15.70 0.56 -7.59
C ALA A 14 17.17 0.86 -7.93
N PRO A 15 17.66 0.38 -9.07
CA PRO A 15 19.02 0.75 -9.51
C PRO A 15 19.15 2.25 -9.68
N GLU A 16 20.35 2.76 -9.39
CA GLU A 16 20.66 4.17 -9.62
C GLU A 16 20.51 4.50 -11.11
N GLY A 17 19.82 5.59 -11.43
CA GLY A 17 19.58 5.99 -12.80
C GLY A 17 18.44 5.25 -13.50
N ALA A 18 17.70 4.40 -12.78
CA ALA A 18 16.57 3.67 -13.37
C ALA A 18 15.47 4.64 -13.84
N GLU A 19 14.91 4.35 -15.00
CA GLU A 19 13.76 5.10 -15.50
C GLU A 19 12.48 4.28 -15.33
N ALA A 20 11.42 4.95 -14.88
CA ALA A 20 10.11 4.34 -14.80
C ALA A 20 9.38 4.54 -16.12
N LYS A 21 8.91 3.44 -16.72
CA LYS A 21 8.16 3.49 -17.97
C LYS A 21 6.85 2.73 -17.82
N PRO A 22 5.73 3.32 -18.25
CA PRO A 22 4.48 2.58 -18.28
C PRO A 22 4.53 1.53 -19.39
N ASP A 23 3.80 0.43 -19.19
CA ASP A 23 3.70 -0.63 -20.20
C ASP A 23 2.70 -0.28 -21.32
N ASP A 24 1.97 0.83 -21.19
CA ASP A 24 0.94 1.31 -22.10
C ASP A 24 -0.26 0.37 -22.27
N GLU A 25 -0.38 -0.65 -21.43
CA GLU A 25 -1.53 -1.56 -21.39
C GLU A 25 -2.34 -1.33 -20.12
N GLU A 26 -1.81 -1.74 -18.96
CA GLU A 26 -2.47 -1.50 -17.66
C GLU A 26 -2.13 -0.12 -17.11
N CYS A 27 -0.90 0.33 -17.34
CA CYS A 27 -0.41 1.61 -16.86
C CYS A 27 -0.11 2.52 -18.05
N VAL A 28 -0.66 3.71 -18.04
CA VAL A 28 -0.46 4.69 -19.11
C VAL A 28 0.43 5.86 -18.68
N ASP A 29 0.79 5.91 -17.40
CA ASP A 29 1.66 6.94 -16.85
C ASP A 29 2.53 6.36 -15.73
N ALA A 30 3.72 6.92 -15.52
CA ALA A 30 4.61 6.50 -14.46
C ALA A 30 5.28 7.74 -13.86
N ARG A 31 5.39 7.77 -12.52
CA ARG A 31 5.99 8.88 -11.80
C ARG A 31 6.80 8.37 -10.62
N TRP A 32 7.88 9.08 -10.32
CA TRP A 32 8.63 8.86 -9.10
C TRP A 32 8.05 9.76 -8.01
N LEU A 33 7.54 9.15 -6.94
CA LEU A 33 6.93 9.88 -5.82
C LEU A 33 7.42 9.32 -4.50
N ARG A 34 7.54 10.20 -3.52
CA ARG A 34 7.68 9.76 -2.13
C ARG A 34 6.31 9.24 -1.67
N PRO A 35 6.28 8.18 -0.83
CA PRO A 35 5.00 7.64 -0.37
C PRO A 35 4.09 8.67 0.27
N ALA A 36 4.63 9.54 1.11
CA ALA A 36 3.84 10.60 1.75
C ALA A 36 3.27 11.58 0.73
N ALA A 37 4.03 11.92 -0.33
CA ALA A 37 3.55 12.80 -1.38
C ALA A 37 2.40 12.19 -2.17
N ALA A 38 2.48 10.89 -2.45
CA ALA A 38 1.40 10.17 -3.13
C ALA A 38 0.11 10.18 -2.30
N LEU A 39 0.22 9.98 -0.98
CA LEU A 39 -0.92 10.04 -0.08
C LEU A 39 -1.54 11.43 -0.03
N ASP A 40 -0.72 12.47 -0.05
CA ASP A 40 -1.21 13.85 -0.07
C ASP A 40 -1.98 14.16 -1.36
N GLU A 41 -1.48 13.71 -2.51
CA GLU A 41 -2.19 13.86 -3.78
C GLU A 41 -3.53 13.13 -3.76
N PHE A 42 -3.57 11.94 -3.16
CA PHE A 42 -4.80 11.19 -3.01
C PHE A 42 -5.83 11.94 -2.16
N ARG A 43 -5.39 12.54 -1.05
CA ARG A 43 -6.28 13.32 -0.18
C ARG A 43 -6.83 14.58 -0.85
N ARG A 44 -6.12 15.11 -1.83
CA ARG A 44 -6.54 16.29 -2.61
C ARG A 44 -7.30 15.91 -3.88
N ASP A 45 -7.68 14.65 -4.05
CA ASP A 45 -8.35 14.13 -5.24
C ASP A 45 -7.56 14.30 -6.54
N GLU A 46 -6.23 14.43 -6.44
CA GLU A 46 -5.34 14.53 -7.59
C GLU A 46 -4.84 13.17 -8.09
N LEU A 47 -5.02 12.14 -7.28
CA LEU A 47 -4.58 10.78 -7.59
C LEU A 47 -5.60 9.78 -7.05
N THR A 48 -5.94 8.78 -7.87
CA THR A 48 -6.86 7.71 -7.47
C THR A 48 -6.05 6.51 -6.98
N LEU A 49 -6.34 6.04 -5.76
CA LEU A 49 -5.69 4.89 -5.17
C LEU A 49 -6.72 3.91 -4.65
N VAL A 50 -6.44 2.61 -4.81
CA VAL A 50 -7.26 1.56 -4.21
C VAL A 50 -6.76 1.25 -2.80
N PHE A 51 -7.61 0.61 -1.99
CA PHE A 51 -7.33 0.40 -0.56
C PHE A 51 -6.00 -0.31 -0.28
N PRO A 52 -5.64 -1.44 -0.92
CA PRO A 52 -4.37 -2.09 -0.63
C PRO A 52 -3.16 -1.18 -0.89
N THR A 53 -3.21 -0.41 -1.98
CA THR A 53 -2.14 0.52 -2.34
C THR A 53 -2.00 1.63 -1.29
N ILE A 54 -3.12 2.16 -0.78
CA ILE A 54 -3.10 3.17 0.28
C ILE A 54 -2.39 2.62 1.51
N LYS A 55 -2.69 1.40 1.92
CA LYS A 55 -2.08 0.78 3.10
C LYS A 55 -0.59 0.53 2.91
N HIS A 56 -0.15 0.12 1.73
CA HIS A 56 1.28 -0.03 1.44
C HIS A 56 2.01 1.31 1.49
N LEU A 57 1.42 2.36 0.93
CA LEU A 57 2.02 3.69 0.97
C LEU A 57 2.09 4.24 2.39
N GLU A 58 1.09 3.99 3.23
CA GLU A 58 1.12 4.38 4.63
C GLU A 58 2.26 3.71 5.38
N GLN A 59 2.50 2.41 5.13
CA GLN A 59 3.62 1.70 5.73
C GLN A 59 4.96 2.24 5.23
N LEU A 60 5.09 2.46 3.93
CA LEU A 60 6.32 2.97 3.35
C LEU A 60 6.64 4.40 3.81
N ALA A 61 5.62 5.21 4.04
CA ALA A 61 5.80 6.58 4.51
C ALA A 61 6.41 6.68 5.90
N ARG A 62 6.40 5.59 6.68
CA ARG A 62 7.00 5.55 8.02
C ARG A 62 8.51 5.42 7.99
N PHE A 63 9.09 4.99 6.89
CA PHE A 63 10.53 4.79 6.77
C PHE A 63 11.23 6.09 6.38
N GLU A 64 12.37 6.33 6.98
CA GLU A 64 13.16 7.55 6.70
C GLU A 64 13.99 7.43 5.42
N SER A 65 14.30 6.20 5.01
CA SER A 65 15.18 5.94 3.88
C SER A 65 14.88 4.58 3.25
N VAL A 66 15.40 4.38 2.04
CA VAL A 66 15.34 3.07 1.37
C VAL A 66 16.05 2.02 2.21
N ALA A 67 17.21 2.36 2.79
CA ALA A 67 17.96 1.43 3.63
C ALA A 67 17.13 0.97 4.84
N ASP A 68 16.42 1.89 5.49
CA ASP A 68 15.55 1.59 6.62
C ASP A 68 14.42 0.64 6.21
N ALA A 69 13.76 0.91 5.09
CA ALA A 69 12.70 0.06 4.56
C ALA A 69 13.20 -1.35 4.24
N MET A 70 14.36 -1.46 3.62
CA MET A 70 14.95 -2.74 3.24
C MET A 70 15.33 -3.56 4.46
N GLU A 71 15.93 -2.93 5.47
CA GLU A 71 16.32 -3.60 6.72
C GLU A 71 15.10 -4.12 7.47
N THR A 72 14.05 -3.32 7.57
CA THR A 72 12.81 -3.72 8.21
C THR A 72 12.16 -4.88 7.47
N ALA A 73 12.13 -4.85 6.14
CA ALA A 73 11.55 -5.91 5.34
C ALA A 73 12.29 -7.24 5.51
N ARG A 74 13.62 -7.22 5.63
CA ARG A 74 14.42 -8.43 5.86
C ARG A 74 14.16 -9.06 7.22
N ALA A 75 13.89 -8.24 8.22
CA ALA A 75 13.68 -8.72 9.60
C ALA A 75 12.22 -9.12 9.85
N ARG A 76 11.31 -8.76 8.96
CA ARG A 76 9.88 -8.94 9.18
C ARG A 76 9.44 -10.37 8.95
N ASP A 77 8.65 -10.89 9.89
CA ASP A 77 7.95 -12.15 9.72
C ASP A 77 6.67 -11.87 8.91
N VAL A 78 6.62 -12.43 7.71
CA VAL A 78 5.50 -12.17 6.79
C VAL A 78 4.34 -13.07 7.13
N ARG A 79 3.19 -12.47 7.38
CA ARG A 79 1.95 -13.17 7.69
C ARG A 79 0.83 -12.68 6.78
N PRO A 80 -0.11 -13.55 6.40
CA PRO A 80 -1.26 -13.12 5.63
C PRO A 80 -2.05 -12.04 6.38
N VAL A 81 -2.45 -11.01 5.66
CA VAL A 81 -3.27 -9.93 6.19
C VAL A 81 -4.57 -9.90 5.40
N GLN A 82 -5.68 -10.01 6.10
CA GLN A 82 -6.99 -9.94 5.49
C GLN A 82 -7.75 -8.75 6.06
N PRO A 83 -8.03 -7.72 5.24
CA PRO A 83 -8.87 -6.62 5.68
C PRO A 83 -10.28 -7.13 5.99
N ARG A 84 -10.92 -6.53 6.99
CA ARG A 84 -12.27 -6.86 7.37
C ARG A 84 -13.17 -5.66 7.13
N VAL A 85 -14.28 -5.87 6.42
CA VAL A 85 -15.27 -4.83 6.18
C VAL A 85 -16.28 -4.86 7.32
N VAL A 86 -16.48 -3.73 7.96
CA VAL A 86 -17.45 -3.57 9.05
C VAL A 86 -18.47 -2.53 8.62
N LEU A 87 -19.75 -2.87 8.75
CA LEU A 87 -20.83 -1.95 8.46
C LEU A 87 -21.14 -1.12 9.71
N ASP A 88 -21.24 0.19 9.51
CA ASP A 88 -21.54 1.15 10.56
C ASP A 88 -22.66 2.07 10.06
N GLY A 89 -23.92 1.66 10.28
CA GLY A 89 -25.06 2.32 9.68
C GLY A 89 -25.04 2.18 8.17
N ASP A 90 -25.06 3.30 7.48
CA ASP A 90 -25.00 3.33 6.01
C ASP A 90 -23.57 3.38 5.47
N ALA A 91 -22.58 3.42 6.38
CA ALA A 91 -21.19 3.50 6.02
C ALA A 91 -20.51 2.13 6.18
N ALA A 92 -19.49 1.87 5.36
CA ALA A 92 -18.64 0.70 5.50
C ALA A 92 -17.23 1.16 5.85
N ARG A 93 -16.61 0.47 6.82
CA ARG A 93 -15.22 0.70 7.19
C ARG A 93 -14.41 -0.56 6.90
N VAL A 94 -13.20 -0.39 6.42
CA VAL A 94 -12.27 -1.49 6.21
C VAL A 94 -11.25 -1.48 7.36
N LEU A 95 -11.19 -2.58 8.09
CA LEU A 95 -10.31 -2.72 9.26
C LEU A 95 -9.16 -3.66 8.94
N MET A 96 -7.99 -3.31 9.44
CA MET A 96 -6.79 -4.15 9.38
C MET A 96 -6.58 -4.85 10.74
N PRO A 97 -5.86 -5.98 10.78
CA PRO A 97 -5.52 -6.62 12.05
C PRO A 97 -4.85 -5.63 13.02
N GLY A 98 -5.28 -5.66 14.26
CA GLY A 98 -4.81 -4.75 15.30
C GLY A 98 -5.60 -3.48 15.46
N GLU A 99 -6.51 -3.17 14.53
CA GLU A 99 -7.38 -2.01 14.68
C GLU A 99 -8.60 -2.35 15.53
N PRO A 100 -9.13 -1.36 16.28
CA PRO A 100 -10.34 -1.59 17.11
C PRO A 100 -11.51 -2.07 16.25
N GLY A 101 -12.19 -3.12 16.70
CA GLY A 101 -13.34 -3.70 16.01
C GLY A 101 -13.02 -4.80 15.03
N TYR A 102 -11.73 -5.05 14.75
CA TYR A 102 -11.36 -6.07 13.79
C TYR A 102 -11.76 -7.48 14.24
N GLU A 103 -11.62 -7.78 15.52
CA GLU A 103 -11.87 -9.12 16.08
C GLU A 103 -13.26 -9.27 16.70
N ASP A 104 -14.06 -8.23 16.70
CA ASP A 104 -15.41 -8.27 17.32
C ASP A 104 -16.47 -8.88 16.41
#